data_91e5920861ba48c7392a75bb6a650339
#
_entry.id   91e5920861ba48c7392a75bb6a650339
#
_cell.length_a   1.000
_cell.length_b   1.000
_cell.length_c   1.000
_cell.angle_alpha   90.00
_cell.angle_beta   90.00
_cell.angle_gamma   90.00
#
_symmetry.space_group_name_H-M   'P 1'
#
loop_
_entity.id
_entity.type
_entity.pdbx_description
1 polymer ?
#
loop_
_entity_poly.entity_id
_entity_poly.type
_entity_poly.pdbx_seq_one_letter_code
_entity_poly.pdbx_strand_id
1 'polypeptide(L)'
;MHYRFQEMTRLYHFTTVEAAFKIIKSGKLRFGKQYRMNDLLESNKIAFEHVLSEEAMEQYNSFFAEEEMHRYQQISFTQDKDFGDKTYLGFDLHTMWGLYAKRGFGVCLVFDKDKLKLEEGDYAREVEYYDMVPTNYGFHYKSRTGIKAEIWRRRDEIFFLKRKEWEYEQEYRVIRRASSESDDEYLDIADSLSFVILCRDESIGYNESVWEGDVYMDMRDLRRGLPILSYENGLDGYTLWPRDDDPIWTEQTGFL
;
A
#
# COMPACT_ATOMS: atom_id res chain seq x y z
N MET A 1 -11.75 -11.87 -19.97
CA MET A 1 -10.87 -11.05 -19.10
C MET A 1 -11.64 -10.03 -18.28
N HIS A 2 -12.67 -9.42 -18.85
CA HIS A 2 -13.59 -8.48 -18.21
C HIS A 2 -14.18 -8.98 -16.87
N TYR A 3 -14.63 -10.24 -16.82
CA TYR A 3 -15.14 -10.85 -15.57
C TYR A 3 -14.14 -10.87 -14.42
N ARG A 4 -12.83 -10.95 -14.69
CA ARG A 4 -11.82 -11.00 -13.63
C ARG A 4 -11.70 -9.72 -12.83
N PHE A 5 -11.84 -8.55 -13.44
CA PHE A 5 -11.73 -7.29 -12.72
C PHE A 5 -12.93 -7.05 -11.79
N GLN A 6 -14.13 -7.46 -12.19
CA GLN A 6 -15.35 -7.29 -11.41
C GLN A 6 -15.53 -8.32 -10.28
N GLU A 7 -15.02 -9.53 -10.47
CA GLU A 7 -15.23 -10.65 -9.52
C GLU A 7 -14.15 -10.77 -8.44
N MET A 8 -13.04 -10.02 -8.55
CA MET A 8 -11.93 -10.11 -7.61
C MET A 8 -12.03 -9.05 -6.51
N THR A 9 -11.60 -9.39 -5.32
CA THR A 9 -11.32 -8.43 -4.25
C THR A 9 -10.00 -7.72 -4.57
N ARG A 10 -10.06 -6.41 -4.84
CA ARG A 10 -8.92 -5.65 -5.37
C ARG A 10 -8.15 -4.93 -4.31
N LEU A 11 -6.83 -4.94 -4.47
CA LEU A 11 -5.91 -4.08 -3.74
C LEU A 11 -5.09 -3.27 -4.75
N TYR A 12 -4.81 -2.02 -4.42
CA TYR A 12 -4.12 -1.08 -5.31
C TYR A 12 -2.86 -0.56 -4.66
N HIS A 13 -1.77 -0.53 -5.43
CA HIS A 13 -0.50 0.02 -4.97
C HIS A 13 0.00 1.06 -5.97
N PHE A 14 -0.03 2.31 -5.55
CA PHE A 14 0.44 3.44 -6.35
C PHE A 14 1.95 3.58 -6.21
N THR A 15 2.64 3.75 -7.33
CA THR A 15 4.09 3.83 -7.31
C THR A 15 4.65 4.54 -8.54
N THR A 16 5.98 4.76 -8.55
CA THR A 16 6.65 5.31 -9.73
C THR A 16 6.80 4.25 -10.82
N VAL A 17 6.99 4.70 -12.06
CA VAL A 17 7.25 3.80 -13.20
C VAL A 17 8.48 2.92 -12.93
N GLU A 18 9.56 3.51 -12.44
CA GLU A 18 10.82 2.80 -12.18
C GLU A 18 10.66 1.71 -11.10
N ALA A 19 9.86 1.99 -10.07
CA ALA A 19 9.56 1.00 -9.04
C ALA A 19 8.65 -0.10 -9.60
N ALA A 20 7.63 0.25 -10.39
CA ALA A 20 6.75 -0.73 -11.01
C ALA A 20 7.52 -1.71 -11.91
N PHE A 21 8.47 -1.23 -12.72
CA PHE A 21 9.34 -2.10 -13.52
C PHE A 21 10.08 -3.14 -12.67
N LYS A 22 10.65 -2.71 -11.54
CA LYS A 22 11.36 -3.61 -10.62
C LYS A 22 10.41 -4.63 -10.00
N ILE A 23 9.22 -4.18 -9.58
CA ILE A 23 8.18 -5.03 -8.97
C ILE A 23 7.68 -6.08 -9.97
N ILE A 24 7.30 -5.66 -11.18
CA ILE A 24 6.80 -6.57 -12.24
C ILE A 24 7.88 -7.58 -12.63
N LYS A 25 9.11 -7.12 -12.84
CA LYS A 25 10.23 -7.95 -13.25
C LYS A 25 10.62 -8.98 -12.17
N SER A 26 10.63 -8.58 -10.91
CA SER A 26 11.02 -9.49 -9.81
C SER A 26 9.88 -10.37 -9.34
N GLY A 27 8.61 -10.00 -9.58
CA GLY A 27 7.45 -10.64 -8.96
C GLY A 27 7.36 -10.40 -7.45
N LYS A 28 8.05 -9.36 -6.94
CA LYS A 28 8.17 -9.10 -5.51
C LYS A 28 7.90 -7.64 -5.19
N LEU A 29 7.13 -7.39 -4.13
CA LEU A 29 6.87 -6.08 -3.58
C LEU A 29 7.64 -5.92 -2.27
N ARG A 30 8.47 -4.88 -2.19
CA ARG A 30 9.30 -4.62 -1.01
C ARG A 30 8.48 -4.02 0.12
N PHE A 31 8.67 -4.52 1.33
CA PHE A 31 8.17 -3.89 2.54
C PHE A 31 8.90 -2.57 2.82
N GLY A 32 8.17 -1.52 3.11
CA GLY A 32 8.72 -0.25 3.58
C GLY A 32 8.99 -0.29 5.08
N LYS A 33 10.06 0.39 5.52
CA LYS A 33 10.36 0.54 6.94
C LYS A 33 9.28 1.40 7.60
N GLN A 34 8.66 0.90 8.65
CA GLN A 34 7.55 1.57 9.32
C GLN A 34 7.90 2.99 9.83
N TYR A 35 9.10 3.19 10.34
CA TYR A 35 9.59 4.49 10.81
C TYR A 35 9.90 5.52 9.70
N ARG A 36 9.77 5.13 8.41
CA ARG A 36 9.95 6.00 7.24
C ARG A 36 8.65 6.31 6.51
N MET A 37 7.51 6.02 7.13
CA MET A 37 6.22 6.31 6.52
C MET A 37 5.96 7.83 6.47
N ASN A 38 5.11 8.24 5.55
CA ASN A 38 4.79 9.67 5.33
C ASN A 38 4.04 10.30 6.49
N ASP A 39 3.28 9.50 7.27
CA ASP A 39 2.62 9.98 8.47
C ASP A 39 3.63 10.08 9.62
N LEU A 40 3.93 11.31 10.03
CA LEU A 40 4.84 11.60 11.15
C LEU A 40 4.36 11.01 12.47
N LEU A 41 3.04 10.85 12.65
CA LEU A 41 2.48 10.23 13.84
C LEU A 41 2.65 8.72 13.82
N GLU A 42 2.61 8.08 12.64
CA GLU A 42 2.88 6.66 12.51
C GLU A 42 4.35 6.33 12.81
N SER A 43 5.28 7.15 12.35
CA SER A 43 6.70 6.94 12.59
C SER A 43 7.11 7.16 14.06
N ASN A 44 6.30 7.89 14.83
CA ASN A 44 6.59 8.29 16.23
C ASN A 44 5.62 7.68 17.27
N LYS A 45 4.84 6.66 16.91
CA LYS A 45 3.80 6.07 17.78
C LYS A 45 4.29 5.52 19.11
N ILE A 46 5.59 5.31 19.29
CA ILE A 46 6.12 4.75 20.51
C ILE A 46 6.94 5.82 21.24
N ALA A 47 6.24 6.62 22.01
CA ALA A 47 6.87 7.31 23.12
C ALA A 47 6.76 6.41 24.35
N PHE A 48 7.89 6.10 24.96
CA PHE A 48 7.91 5.34 26.21
C PHE A 48 7.52 6.28 27.34
N GLU A 49 6.36 6.06 27.98
CA GLU A 49 6.08 6.71 29.24
C GLU A 49 7.05 6.19 30.32
N HIS A 50 7.81 7.11 30.84
CA HIS A 50 8.71 6.87 31.95
C HIS A 50 7.90 6.49 33.20
N VAL A 51 7.89 5.25 33.59
CA VAL A 51 7.45 4.84 34.92
C VAL A 51 8.66 4.49 35.76
N LEU A 52 9.10 5.52 36.42
CA LEU A 52 9.76 5.60 37.72
C LEU A 52 10.58 4.40 38.22
N SER A 53 11.86 4.51 38.22
CA SER A 53 12.75 4.64 39.39
C SER A 53 14.25 4.41 39.12
N GLU A 54 14.67 4.09 37.90
CA GLU A 54 16.11 3.93 37.61
C GLU A 54 16.42 4.42 36.18
N GLU A 55 16.97 5.63 36.06
CA GLU A 55 17.32 6.30 34.79
C GLU A 55 18.05 5.41 33.76
N ALA A 56 18.93 4.51 34.23
CA ALA A 56 19.67 3.60 33.37
C ALA A 56 18.80 2.47 32.78
N MET A 57 17.80 1.99 33.51
CA MET A 57 16.86 0.98 33.05
C MET A 57 15.84 1.55 32.07
N GLU A 58 15.45 2.80 32.22
CA GLU A 58 14.54 3.52 31.34
C GLU A 58 15.18 3.75 29.97
N GLN A 59 16.41 4.23 29.92
CA GLN A 59 17.17 4.39 28.67
C GLN A 59 17.36 3.06 27.96
N TYR A 60 17.62 1.98 28.70
CA TYR A 60 17.80 0.64 28.14
C TYR A 60 16.50 0.09 27.54
N ASN A 61 15.37 0.24 28.21
CA ASN A 61 14.07 -0.24 27.71
C ASN A 61 13.57 0.57 26.51
N SER A 62 13.74 1.90 26.48
CA SER A 62 13.40 2.73 25.34
C SER A 62 14.24 2.37 24.11
N PHE A 63 15.52 2.18 24.27
CA PHE A 63 16.41 1.77 23.19
C PHE A 63 15.98 0.41 22.56
N PHE A 64 15.65 -0.58 23.40
CA PHE A 64 15.21 -1.89 22.88
C PHE A 64 13.84 -1.87 22.20
N ALA A 65 12.94 -1.06 22.68
CA ALA A 65 11.65 -0.96 22.07
C ALA A 65 11.73 -0.21 20.73
N GLU A 66 12.56 0.81 20.63
CA GLU A 66 12.86 1.49 19.38
C GLU A 66 13.53 0.53 18.39
N GLU A 67 14.56 -0.20 18.82
CA GLU A 67 15.22 -1.24 18.02
C GLU A 67 14.20 -2.31 17.54
N GLU A 68 13.30 -2.76 18.42
CA GLU A 68 12.30 -3.75 18.06
C GLU A 68 11.28 -3.18 17.06
N MET A 69 10.86 -1.92 17.24
CA MET A 69 9.93 -1.26 16.30
C MET A 69 10.54 -1.08 14.92
N HIS A 70 11.82 -0.77 14.82
CA HIS A 70 12.51 -0.63 13.55
C HIS A 70 12.57 -1.93 12.73
N ARG A 71 12.31 -3.07 13.35
CA ARG A 71 12.20 -4.35 12.65
C ARG A 71 10.86 -4.54 11.96
N TYR A 72 9.83 -3.80 12.36
CA TYR A 72 8.53 -3.88 11.69
C TYR A 72 8.55 -3.10 10.37
N GLN A 73 8.05 -3.74 9.35
CA GLN A 73 7.97 -3.24 7.99
C GLN A 73 6.55 -3.44 7.49
N GLN A 74 6.12 -2.59 6.56
CA GLN A 74 4.75 -2.64 6.04
C GLN A 74 4.69 -2.47 4.54
N ILE A 75 3.64 -3.06 3.96
CA ILE A 75 3.14 -2.72 2.63
C ILE A 75 1.73 -2.16 2.82
N SER A 76 1.49 -1.01 2.20
CA SER A 76 0.18 -0.36 2.19
C SER A 76 -0.44 -0.50 0.81
N PHE A 77 -1.69 -0.91 0.79
CA PHE A 77 -2.54 -0.94 -0.38
C PHE A 77 -3.75 -0.06 -0.15
N THR A 78 -4.27 0.53 -1.19
CA THR A 78 -5.61 1.10 -1.21
C THR A 78 -6.60 0.00 -1.58
N GLN A 79 -7.83 0.04 -1.10
CA GLN A 79 -8.89 -0.91 -1.45
C GLN A 79 -10.15 -0.18 -1.91
N ASP A 80 -11.07 -0.92 -2.52
CA ASP A 80 -12.41 -0.42 -2.80
C ASP A 80 -13.18 -0.21 -1.51
N LYS A 81 -14.10 0.74 -1.50
CA LYS A 81 -14.93 1.03 -0.34
C LYS A 81 -16.38 1.23 -0.74
N ASP A 82 -17.24 0.48 -0.08
CA ASP A 82 -18.69 0.63 -0.24
C ASP A 82 -19.24 1.71 0.68
N PHE A 83 -20.02 2.62 0.09
CA PHE A 83 -20.77 3.64 0.80
C PHE A 83 -22.25 3.55 0.39
N GLY A 84 -23.03 2.82 1.15
CA GLY A 84 -24.44 2.59 0.86
C GLY A 84 -24.61 1.74 -0.40
N ASP A 85 -25.14 2.35 -1.47
CA ASP A 85 -25.41 1.72 -2.76
C ASP A 85 -24.29 1.94 -3.81
N LYS A 86 -23.20 2.62 -3.42
CA LYS A 86 -22.09 2.95 -4.31
C LYS A 86 -20.78 2.34 -3.83
N THR A 87 -20.02 1.77 -4.75
CA THR A 87 -18.66 1.34 -4.54
C THR A 87 -17.71 2.39 -5.10
N TYR A 88 -16.83 2.92 -4.26
CA TYR A 88 -15.71 3.78 -4.67
C TYR A 88 -14.51 2.90 -4.94
N LEU A 89 -14.02 2.96 -6.16
CA LEU A 89 -12.90 2.14 -6.57
C LEU A 89 -11.58 2.77 -6.14
N GLY A 90 -10.71 1.99 -5.52
CA GLY A 90 -9.48 2.49 -4.92
C GLY A 90 -8.51 3.12 -5.92
N PHE A 91 -8.57 2.75 -7.21
CA PHE A 91 -7.75 3.41 -8.23
C PHE A 91 -8.25 4.82 -8.61
N ASP A 92 -9.53 5.16 -8.33
CA ASP A 92 -10.14 6.47 -8.69
C ASP A 92 -9.83 7.57 -7.66
N LEU A 93 -8.91 7.34 -6.75
CA LEU A 93 -8.52 8.30 -5.73
C LEU A 93 -7.40 9.22 -6.23
N HIS A 94 -7.74 10.40 -6.72
CA HIS A 94 -6.80 11.40 -7.26
C HIS A 94 -5.68 11.76 -6.29
N THR A 95 -5.99 11.80 -4.99
CA THR A 95 -5.00 12.05 -3.95
C THR A 95 -3.88 11.01 -3.97
N MET A 96 -4.23 9.75 -4.23
CA MET A 96 -3.24 8.65 -4.31
C MET A 96 -2.35 8.81 -5.55
N TRP A 97 -2.92 9.20 -6.68
CA TRP A 97 -2.15 9.52 -7.89
C TRP A 97 -1.20 10.70 -7.64
N GLY A 98 -1.68 11.72 -6.94
CA GLY A 98 -0.89 12.90 -6.61
C GLY A 98 0.30 12.59 -5.70
N LEU A 99 0.04 11.88 -4.61
CA LEU A 99 1.03 11.65 -3.55
C LEU A 99 2.00 10.48 -3.85
N TYR A 100 1.48 9.37 -4.41
CA TYR A 100 2.23 8.12 -4.51
C TYR A 100 2.61 7.73 -5.94
N ALA A 101 1.92 8.26 -6.94
CA ALA A 101 2.19 8.00 -8.35
C ALA A 101 2.79 9.22 -9.09
N LYS A 102 3.71 9.94 -8.45
CA LYS A 102 4.49 11.03 -9.04
C LYS A 102 3.60 12.07 -9.78
N ARG A 103 2.50 12.49 -9.13
CA ARG A 103 1.52 13.44 -9.70
C ARG A 103 0.86 12.93 -10.99
N GLY A 104 0.48 11.65 -11.02
CA GLY A 104 -0.13 11.01 -12.18
C GLY A 104 0.85 10.45 -13.23
N PHE A 105 2.17 10.75 -13.11
CA PHE A 105 3.19 10.16 -13.99
C PHE A 105 3.74 8.81 -13.50
N GLY A 106 3.09 8.21 -12.51
CA GLY A 106 3.39 6.87 -12.03
C GLY A 106 2.37 5.86 -12.53
N VAL A 107 2.24 4.77 -11.81
CA VAL A 107 1.33 3.68 -12.13
C VAL A 107 0.58 3.22 -10.88
N CYS A 108 -0.56 2.58 -11.10
CA CYS A 108 -1.26 1.84 -10.07
C CYS A 108 -1.20 0.34 -10.43
N LEU A 109 -0.60 -0.46 -9.56
CA LEU A 109 -0.57 -1.92 -9.65
C LEU A 109 -1.80 -2.49 -8.95
N VAL A 110 -2.54 -3.37 -9.61
CA VAL A 110 -3.77 -3.97 -9.10
C VAL A 110 -3.53 -5.43 -8.77
N PHE A 111 -3.84 -5.81 -7.54
CA PHE A 111 -3.63 -7.15 -7.02
C PHE A 111 -4.96 -7.81 -6.67
N ASP A 112 -5.04 -9.11 -6.90
CA ASP A 112 -6.10 -9.97 -6.40
C ASP A 112 -5.77 -10.31 -4.93
N LYS A 113 -6.56 -9.78 -3.99
CA LYS A 113 -6.36 -9.93 -2.55
C LYS A 113 -6.36 -11.41 -2.13
N ASP A 114 -7.23 -12.20 -2.75
CA ASP A 114 -7.39 -13.61 -2.41
C ASP A 114 -6.20 -14.48 -2.86
N LYS A 115 -5.35 -13.93 -3.73
CA LYS A 115 -4.12 -14.56 -4.21
C LYS A 115 -2.85 -14.04 -3.56
N LEU A 116 -2.95 -13.10 -2.61
CA LEU A 116 -1.80 -12.68 -1.84
C LEU A 116 -1.26 -13.83 -0.99
N LYS A 117 0.01 -14.15 -1.19
CA LYS A 117 0.70 -15.19 -0.43
C LYS A 117 1.36 -14.58 0.81
N LEU A 118 0.64 -14.56 1.91
CA LEU A 118 1.19 -14.16 3.20
C LEU A 118 2.02 -15.30 3.78
N GLU A 119 3.17 -14.97 4.35
CA GLU A 119 4.06 -15.92 5.02
C GLU A 119 3.71 -16.05 6.50
N GLU A 120 4.24 -17.09 7.14
CA GLU A 120 4.10 -17.23 8.59
C GLU A 120 4.72 -16.04 9.32
N GLY A 121 3.94 -15.39 10.15
CA GLY A 121 4.34 -14.16 10.85
C GLY A 121 3.93 -12.86 10.18
N ASP A 122 3.38 -12.92 8.96
CA ASP A 122 2.69 -11.78 8.38
C ASP A 122 1.35 -11.53 9.07
N TYR A 123 1.01 -10.27 9.22
CA TYR A 123 -0.31 -9.89 9.71
C TYR A 123 -0.90 -8.82 8.81
N ALA A 124 -2.11 -9.03 8.33
CA ALA A 124 -2.74 -8.17 7.34
C ALA A 124 -4.21 -7.88 7.69
N ARG A 125 -4.60 -6.62 7.61
CA ARG A 125 -5.98 -6.17 7.78
C ARG A 125 -6.19 -4.75 7.25
N GLU A 126 -7.42 -4.29 7.30
CA GLU A 126 -7.81 -2.90 7.05
C GLU A 126 -7.35 -1.99 8.18
N VAL A 127 -6.95 -0.77 7.83
CA VAL A 127 -6.64 0.29 8.78
C VAL A 127 -7.95 0.92 9.25
N GLU A 128 -8.05 1.12 10.56
CA GLU A 128 -9.16 1.80 11.19
C GLU A 128 -8.83 3.28 11.44
N TYR A 129 -9.80 4.16 11.19
CA TYR A 129 -9.60 5.60 11.22
C TYR A 129 -10.36 6.26 12.37
N TYR A 130 -9.65 7.10 13.14
CA TYR A 130 -10.17 7.77 14.33
C TYR A 130 -9.81 9.26 14.34
N ASP A 131 -10.67 10.07 14.93
CA ASP A 131 -10.40 11.50 15.12
C ASP A 131 -9.20 11.72 16.07
N MET A 132 -9.05 10.84 17.06
CA MET A 132 -7.92 10.84 17.99
C MET A 132 -7.31 9.43 18.06
N VAL A 133 -6.05 9.31 17.69
CA VAL A 133 -5.27 8.07 17.79
C VAL A 133 -4.26 8.23 18.91
N PRO A 134 -4.11 7.26 19.82
CA PRO A 134 -3.06 7.29 20.81
C PRO A 134 -1.69 7.43 20.15
N THR A 135 -0.92 8.42 20.55
CA THR A 135 0.44 8.67 20.06
C THR A 135 1.49 8.12 21.00
N ASN A 136 1.07 7.68 22.19
CA ASN A 136 1.95 7.18 23.22
C ASN A 136 1.43 5.85 23.77
N TYR A 137 2.18 4.79 23.50
CA TYR A 137 1.91 3.45 24.01
C TYR A 137 2.93 3.15 25.11
N GLY A 138 2.57 3.42 26.36
CA GLY A 138 3.42 3.08 27.51
C GLY A 138 3.70 1.58 27.57
N PHE A 139 4.97 1.21 27.53
CA PHE A 139 5.42 -0.18 27.66
C PHE A 139 6.14 -0.39 29.00
N HIS A 140 5.57 -1.23 29.85
CA HIS A 140 6.11 -1.54 31.18
C HIS A 140 6.78 -2.91 31.19
N TYR A 141 7.88 -3.09 30.44
CA TYR A 141 8.55 -4.38 30.39
C TYR A 141 10.02 -4.31 30.75
N LYS A 142 10.45 -5.30 31.55
CA LYS A 142 11.83 -5.44 32.03
C LYS A 142 12.71 -6.35 31.16
N SER A 143 12.24 -6.78 29.97
CA SER A 143 13.00 -7.66 29.09
C SER A 143 12.67 -7.45 27.62
N ARG A 144 13.64 -7.71 26.73
CA ARG A 144 13.46 -7.70 25.28
C ARG A 144 12.31 -8.59 24.82
N THR A 145 12.20 -9.79 25.38
CA THR A 145 11.14 -10.75 25.05
C THR A 145 9.76 -10.20 25.41
N GLY A 146 9.65 -9.54 26.55
CA GLY A 146 8.41 -8.91 27.01
C GLY A 146 7.99 -7.77 26.08
N ILE A 147 8.93 -6.91 25.69
CA ILE A 147 8.68 -5.80 24.75
C ILE A 147 8.18 -6.35 23.39
N LYS A 148 8.85 -7.35 22.83
CA LYS A 148 8.44 -7.99 21.57
C LYS A 148 7.03 -8.58 21.66
N ALA A 149 6.74 -9.30 22.72
CA ALA A 149 5.43 -9.92 22.95
C ALA A 149 4.33 -8.88 23.07
N GLU A 150 4.61 -7.76 23.75
CA GLU A 150 3.63 -6.69 23.92
C GLU A 150 3.36 -5.92 22.63
N ILE A 151 4.39 -5.57 21.86
CA ILE A 151 4.21 -4.97 20.54
C ILE A 151 3.32 -5.86 19.67
N TRP A 152 3.59 -7.17 19.67
CA TRP A 152 2.80 -8.11 18.91
C TRP A 152 1.36 -8.25 19.42
N ARG A 153 1.17 -8.25 20.73
CA ARG A 153 -0.16 -8.29 21.35
C ARG A 153 -1.01 -7.05 21.01
N ARG A 154 -0.37 -5.90 20.95
CA ARG A 154 -1.02 -4.60 20.66
C ARG A 154 -0.88 -4.18 19.18
N ARG A 155 -0.51 -5.08 18.30
CA ARG A 155 -0.23 -4.76 16.89
C ARG A 155 -1.37 -4.04 16.19
N ASP A 156 -2.63 -4.36 16.54
CA ASP A 156 -3.79 -3.69 15.94
C ASP A 156 -3.83 -2.20 16.30
N GLU A 157 -3.58 -1.87 17.55
CA GLU A 157 -3.51 -0.49 18.02
C GLU A 157 -2.30 0.25 17.43
N ILE A 158 -1.14 -0.42 17.39
CA ILE A 158 0.13 0.18 16.98
C ILE A 158 0.19 0.39 15.46
N PHE A 159 -0.21 -0.60 14.68
CA PHE A 159 0.04 -0.61 13.23
C PHE A 159 -1.20 -0.35 12.38
N PHE A 160 -2.42 -0.46 12.93
CA PHE A 160 -3.65 -0.41 12.14
C PHE A 160 -4.63 0.68 12.58
N LEU A 161 -4.21 1.60 13.45
CA LEU A 161 -4.95 2.82 13.74
C LEU A 161 -4.28 4.01 13.05
N LYS A 162 -5.09 4.82 12.37
CA LYS A 162 -4.65 6.03 11.67
C LYS A 162 -5.60 7.18 11.94
N ARG A 163 -5.12 8.41 11.82
CA ARG A 163 -6.00 9.57 11.96
C ARG A 163 -6.96 9.66 10.79
N LYS A 164 -8.16 10.14 11.04
CA LYS A 164 -9.25 10.23 10.07
C LYS A 164 -8.91 11.12 8.87
N GLU A 165 -8.00 12.05 9.01
CA GLU A 165 -7.47 12.86 7.90
C GLU A 165 -6.83 12.01 6.78
N TRP A 166 -6.46 10.76 7.07
CA TRP A 166 -5.91 9.79 6.13
C TRP A 166 -6.94 8.78 5.62
N GLU A 167 -8.21 8.90 6.00
CA GLU A 167 -9.26 7.93 5.63
C GLU A 167 -9.45 7.79 4.12
N TYR A 168 -9.08 8.83 3.35
CA TYR A 168 -9.11 8.78 1.89
C TYR A 168 -8.20 7.70 1.29
N GLU A 169 -7.17 7.23 2.01
CA GLU A 169 -6.29 6.16 1.51
C GLU A 169 -6.99 4.80 1.45
N GLN A 170 -8.06 4.59 2.25
CA GLN A 170 -8.81 3.32 2.31
C GLN A 170 -7.86 2.14 2.45
N GLU A 171 -6.95 2.25 3.43
CA GLU A 171 -5.75 1.44 3.48
C GLU A 171 -6.02 0.00 3.95
N TYR A 172 -5.50 -0.97 3.20
CA TYR A 172 -5.26 -2.34 3.63
C TYR A 172 -3.76 -2.54 3.81
N ARG A 173 -3.36 -2.98 4.98
CA ARG A 173 -1.95 -3.04 5.36
C ARG A 173 -1.52 -4.47 5.64
N VAL A 174 -0.30 -4.80 5.19
CA VAL A 174 0.42 -6.01 5.58
C VAL A 174 1.64 -5.59 6.38
N ILE A 175 1.82 -6.17 7.57
CA ILE A 175 3.02 -5.96 8.38
C ILE A 175 3.81 -7.26 8.47
N ARG A 176 5.13 -7.12 8.52
CA ARG A 176 6.09 -8.20 8.75
C ARG A 176 7.17 -7.73 9.71
N ARG A 177 7.59 -8.61 10.60
CA ARG A 177 8.74 -8.34 11.45
C ARG A 177 9.99 -8.98 10.85
N ALA A 178 10.94 -8.17 10.41
CA ALA A 178 12.21 -8.62 9.88
C ALA A 178 13.11 -9.21 10.98
N SER A 179 14.03 -10.06 10.59
CA SER A 179 15.03 -10.65 11.50
C SER A 179 16.00 -9.60 12.02
N SER A 180 16.33 -8.61 11.21
CA SER A 180 17.18 -7.46 11.54
C SER A 180 16.58 -6.17 11.00
N GLU A 181 16.89 -5.03 11.60
CA GLU A 181 16.51 -3.71 11.09
C GLU A 181 17.06 -3.45 9.68
N SER A 182 18.27 -3.96 9.39
CA SER A 182 18.91 -3.78 8.09
C SER A 182 18.31 -4.64 6.97
N ASP A 183 17.54 -5.68 7.30
CA ASP A 183 17.02 -6.60 6.30
C ASP A 183 15.89 -5.95 5.50
N ASP A 184 15.92 -6.11 4.19
CA ASP A 184 14.80 -5.78 3.31
C ASP A 184 13.94 -7.02 3.12
N GLU A 185 12.67 -6.92 3.47
CA GLU A 185 11.68 -7.98 3.30
C GLU A 185 10.86 -7.76 2.02
N TYR A 186 10.38 -8.87 1.44
CA TYR A 186 9.64 -8.85 0.19
C TYR A 186 8.43 -9.77 0.25
N LEU A 187 7.31 -9.29 -0.25
CA LEU A 187 6.10 -10.07 -0.48
C LEU A 187 6.14 -10.64 -1.90
N ASP A 188 5.94 -11.95 -2.06
CA ASP A 188 5.73 -12.56 -3.37
C ASP A 188 4.35 -12.17 -3.91
N ILE A 189 4.34 -11.51 -5.07
CA ILE A 189 3.12 -11.01 -5.71
C ILE A 189 2.89 -11.60 -7.10
N ALA A 190 3.66 -12.62 -7.47
CA ALA A 190 3.64 -13.14 -8.84
C ALA A 190 2.25 -13.64 -9.26
N ASP A 191 1.51 -14.28 -8.36
CA ASP A 191 0.17 -14.82 -8.66
C ASP A 191 -0.95 -13.80 -8.41
N SER A 192 -0.71 -12.80 -7.55
CA SER A 192 -1.72 -11.79 -7.18
C SER A 192 -1.74 -10.58 -8.10
N LEU A 193 -0.62 -10.19 -8.71
CA LEU A 193 -0.57 -9.06 -9.65
C LEU A 193 -1.41 -9.34 -10.89
N SER A 194 -2.50 -8.60 -11.05
CA SER A 194 -3.54 -8.85 -12.03
C SER A 194 -3.62 -7.81 -13.14
N PHE A 195 -3.37 -6.52 -12.83
CA PHE A 195 -3.43 -5.42 -13.80
C PHE A 195 -2.42 -4.33 -13.47
N VAL A 196 -2.12 -3.51 -14.47
CA VAL A 196 -1.44 -2.24 -14.34
C VAL A 196 -2.35 -1.14 -14.86
N ILE A 197 -2.51 -0.04 -14.14
CA ILE A 197 -3.29 1.11 -14.56
C ILE A 197 -2.32 2.29 -14.75
N LEU A 198 -2.40 2.91 -15.93
CA LEU A 198 -1.69 4.15 -16.27
C LEU A 198 -2.68 5.31 -16.22
N CYS A 199 -2.30 6.42 -15.59
CA CYS A 199 -3.14 7.61 -15.54
C CYS A 199 -3.06 8.38 -16.85
N ARG A 200 -4.23 8.76 -17.40
CA ARG A 200 -4.39 9.60 -18.58
C ARG A 200 -5.10 10.92 -18.28
N ASP A 201 -5.23 11.25 -17.02
CA ASP A 201 -5.94 12.45 -16.64
C ASP A 201 -5.15 13.71 -17.01
N GLU A 202 -5.64 14.46 -18.00
CA GLU A 202 -5.06 15.73 -18.44
C GLU A 202 -5.01 16.77 -17.31
N SER A 203 -5.94 16.70 -16.34
CA SER A 203 -5.97 17.61 -15.19
C SER A 203 -4.77 17.42 -14.26
N ILE A 204 -4.11 16.25 -14.32
CA ILE A 204 -2.92 15.92 -13.54
C ILE A 204 -1.63 16.36 -14.25
N GLY A 205 -1.72 17.00 -15.44
CA GLY A 205 -0.58 17.54 -16.18
C GLY A 205 0.08 16.53 -17.12
N TYR A 206 -0.69 15.65 -17.68
CA TYR A 206 -0.27 14.62 -18.63
C TYR A 206 0.20 15.22 -19.97
N ASN A 207 1.37 14.83 -20.43
CA ASN A 207 1.88 15.12 -21.76
C ASN A 207 1.97 13.85 -22.59
N GLU A 208 0.97 13.64 -23.42
CA GLU A 208 0.61 12.41 -24.12
C GLU A 208 1.71 11.77 -24.98
N SER A 209 2.61 12.57 -25.53
CA SER A 209 3.33 12.13 -26.72
C SER A 209 4.62 11.33 -26.48
N VAL A 210 5.20 11.39 -25.27
CA VAL A 210 6.52 10.79 -25.01
C VAL A 210 6.47 9.69 -23.95
N TRP A 211 5.66 9.88 -22.92
CA TRP A 211 5.67 9.00 -21.76
C TRP A 211 4.91 7.68 -21.99
N GLU A 212 3.82 7.76 -22.74
CA GLU A 212 2.84 6.67 -22.83
C GLU A 212 3.32 5.49 -23.68
N GLY A 213 3.87 5.78 -24.85
CA GLY A 213 4.27 4.72 -25.77
C GLY A 213 5.40 3.84 -25.26
N ASP A 214 6.44 4.49 -24.75
CA ASP A 214 7.65 3.78 -24.31
C ASP A 214 7.38 2.99 -23.02
N VAL A 215 6.73 3.61 -22.02
CA VAL A 215 6.41 2.94 -20.75
C VAL A 215 5.48 1.75 -20.96
N TYR A 216 4.45 1.90 -21.81
CA TYR A 216 3.53 0.83 -22.13
C TYR A 216 4.24 -0.35 -22.79
N MET A 217 5.02 -0.09 -23.84
CA MET A 217 5.74 -1.13 -24.57
C MET A 217 6.71 -1.89 -23.68
N ASP A 218 7.46 -1.15 -22.85
CA ASP A 218 8.41 -1.73 -21.91
C ASP A 218 7.71 -2.59 -20.86
N MET A 219 6.59 -2.15 -20.29
CA MET A 219 5.82 -2.93 -19.30
C MET A 219 5.22 -4.20 -19.93
N ARG A 220 4.69 -4.11 -21.14
CA ARG A 220 4.16 -5.26 -21.87
C ARG A 220 5.23 -6.33 -22.14
N ASP A 221 6.44 -5.90 -22.45
CA ASP A 221 7.55 -6.81 -22.73
C ASP A 221 8.10 -7.48 -21.46
N LEU A 222 7.98 -6.82 -20.29
CA LEU A 222 8.40 -7.38 -19.01
C LEU A 222 7.57 -8.61 -18.60
N ARG A 223 6.27 -8.56 -18.82
CA ARG A 223 5.37 -9.65 -18.43
C ARG A 223 4.25 -9.81 -19.46
N ARG A 224 4.47 -10.68 -20.41
CA ARG A 224 3.48 -10.98 -21.45
C ARG A 224 2.16 -11.46 -20.83
N GLY A 225 1.06 -10.87 -21.28
CA GLY A 225 -0.29 -11.20 -20.81
C GLY A 225 -0.71 -10.52 -19.50
N LEU A 226 0.10 -9.62 -18.93
CA LEU A 226 -0.34 -8.72 -17.86
C LEU A 226 -1.13 -7.56 -18.50
N PRO A 227 -2.44 -7.44 -18.22
CA PRO A 227 -3.25 -6.40 -18.82
C PRO A 227 -2.84 -5.02 -18.33
N ILE A 228 -2.73 -4.07 -19.26
CA ILE A 228 -2.43 -2.67 -18.99
C ILE A 228 -3.67 -1.86 -19.35
N LEU A 229 -4.19 -1.10 -18.41
CA LEU A 229 -5.36 -0.26 -18.54
C LEU A 229 -4.94 1.21 -18.49
N SER A 230 -5.63 2.05 -19.23
CA SER A 230 -5.53 3.50 -19.09
C SER A 230 -6.71 4.01 -18.28
N TYR A 231 -6.42 4.83 -17.27
CA TYR A 231 -7.41 5.51 -16.46
C TYR A 231 -7.56 6.95 -16.94
N GLU A 232 -8.77 7.33 -17.23
CA GLU A 232 -9.15 8.68 -17.64
C GLU A 232 -10.32 9.15 -16.78
N ASN A 233 -10.19 10.33 -16.17
CA ASN A 233 -11.26 10.93 -15.41
C ASN A 233 -12.00 11.95 -16.27
N GLY A 234 -13.30 11.77 -16.45
CA GLY A 234 -14.19 12.66 -17.20
C GLY A 234 -15.20 13.37 -16.29
N LEU A 235 -15.99 14.28 -16.89
CA LEU A 235 -17.04 15.00 -16.16
C LEU A 235 -18.15 14.09 -15.61
N ASP A 236 -18.35 12.94 -16.25
CA ASP A 236 -19.41 11.97 -15.91
C ASP A 236 -18.88 10.76 -15.12
N GLY A 237 -17.64 10.81 -14.65
CA GLY A 237 -16.96 9.74 -13.94
C GLY A 237 -15.67 9.31 -14.63
N TYR A 238 -15.16 8.14 -14.25
CA TYR A 238 -13.93 7.60 -14.81
C TYR A 238 -14.20 6.56 -15.90
N THR A 239 -13.20 6.39 -16.76
CA THR A 239 -13.18 5.31 -17.77
C THR A 239 -11.85 4.55 -17.69
N LEU A 240 -11.92 3.23 -17.73
CA LEU A 240 -10.75 2.36 -17.88
C LEU A 240 -10.72 1.80 -19.30
N TRP A 241 -9.68 2.13 -20.03
CA TRP A 241 -9.47 1.66 -21.40
C TRP A 241 -8.41 0.57 -21.42
N PRO A 242 -8.69 -0.59 -22.06
CA PRO A 242 -7.63 -1.54 -22.39
C PRO A 242 -6.72 -0.90 -23.45
N ARG A 243 -5.42 -1.12 -23.30
CA ARG A 243 -4.45 -0.53 -24.22
C ARG A 243 -4.09 -1.41 -25.43
N ASP A 244 -4.42 -2.67 -25.38
CA ASP A 244 -4.26 -3.54 -26.54
C ASP A 244 -5.47 -3.37 -27.45
N ASP A 245 -5.23 -3.25 -28.77
CA ASP A 245 -6.25 -3.20 -29.81
C ASP A 245 -7.03 -4.53 -29.96
N ASP A 246 -7.11 -5.31 -28.90
CA ASP A 246 -7.83 -6.57 -28.90
C ASP A 246 -9.35 -6.29 -28.87
N PRO A 247 -10.09 -6.57 -29.95
CA PRO A 247 -11.51 -6.22 -30.11
C PRO A 247 -12.44 -6.77 -29.02
N ILE A 248 -11.96 -7.66 -28.17
CA ILE A 248 -12.71 -8.20 -27.02
C ILE A 248 -13.05 -7.11 -25.98
N TRP A 249 -12.37 -5.96 -26.00
CA TRP A 249 -12.52 -4.90 -25.02
C TRP A 249 -13.31 -3.68 -25.48
N THR A 250 -13.61 -3.56 -26.77
CA THR A 250 -14.19 -2.35 -27.36
C THR A 250 -15.71 -2.22 -27.20
N GLU A 251 -16.44 -3.26 -26.83
CA GLU A 251 -17.91 -3.22 -26.79
C GLU A 251 -18.56 -3.19 -25.40
N GLN A 252 -17.82 -3.31 -24.30
CA GLN A 252 -18.40 -3.51 -22.95
C GLN A 252 -17.79 -2.73 -21.81
N THR A 253 -17.09 -1.65 -22.04
CA THR A 253 -16.47 -0.85 -20.96
C THR A 253 -17.33 0.27 -20.42
N GLY A 254 -18.63 0.12 -20.43
CA GLY A 254 -19.49 0.90 -19.56
C GLY A 254 -19.38 0.37 -18.13
N PHE A 255 -18.39 0.84 -17.38
CA PHE A 255 -18.40 0.68 -15.94
C PHE A 255 -19.33 1.74 -15.35
N LEU A 256 -20.57 1.40 -15.17
CA LEU A 256 -21.52 2.02 -14.26
C LEU A 256 -21.84 1.01 -13.18
#